data_80177bcc65173ab592593fe5f5e370c6
#
_entry.id   80177bcc65173ab592593fe5f5e370c6
#
_cell.length_a   1.000
_cell.length_b   1.000
_cell.length_c   1.000
_cell.angle_alpha   90.00
_cell.angle_beta   90.00
_cell.angle_gamma   90.00
#
_symmetry.space_group_name_H-M   'P 1'
#
loop_
_entity.id
_entity.type
_entity.pdbx_description
1 polymer ?
#
loop_
_entity_poly.entity_id
_entity_poly.type
_entity_poly.pdbx_seq_one_letter_code
_entity_poly.pdbx_strand_id
1 'polypeptide(L)'
;CIDDTVTKSGSRLLYQYLLAPLVDIELINNRLEITKFFYDNLSLAETIRKSLGKTADLERCITRINMQRSTPKDLLSIKYTIEIAEKIMADFIVLKGVNLDKNIENIIKPLLGLHPLYEILDESIREDSPNSISEGKIIKLDYHPRVAQLHDLLENGRSKIEQIRD
;
A
#
# COMPACT_ATOMS: atom_id res chain seq x y z
N CYS A 1 23.14 4.70 -16.72
CA CYS A 1 22.09 5.18 -15.81
C CYS A 1 22.26 4.48 -14.45
N ILE A 2 22.23 5.23 -13.34
CA ILE A 2 22.41 4.70 -11.98
C ILE A 2 21.07 4.33 -11.30
N ASP A 3 19.93 4.70 -11.90
CA ASP A 3 18.61 4.36 -11.39
C ASP A 3 18.21 2.96 -11.88
N ASP A 4 18.25 2.00 -10.94
CA ASP A 4 17.77 0.63 -11.09
C ASP A 4 16.67 0.31 -10.06
N THR A 5 15.99 1.35 -9.57
CA THR A 5 14.89 1.18 -8.61
C THR A 5 13.66 0.52 -9.27
N VAL A 6 12.92 -0.27 -8.50
CA VAL A 6 11.72 -0.98 -9.00
C VAL A 6 10.42 -0.27 -8.65
N THR A 7 10.49 0.82 -7.88
CA THR A 7 9.32 1.61 -7.47
C THR A 7 9.47 3.07 -7.82
N LYS A 8 8.35 3.76 -8.07
CA LYS A 8 8.37 5.20 -8.32
C LYS A 8 8.83 6.00 -7.10
N SER A 9 8.44 5.58 -5.90
CA SER A 9 8.91 6.19 -4.64
C SER A 9 10.42 6.01 -4.45
N GLY A 10 10.94 4.83 -4.76
CA GLY A 10 12.39 4.56 -4.72
C GLY A 10 13.17 5.43 -5.69
N SER A 11 12.69 5.59 -6.92
CA SER A 11 13.32 6.49 -7.90
C SER A 11 13.35 7.95 -7.43
N ARG A 12 12.23 8.44 -6.85
CA ARG A 12 12.19 9.78 -6.26
C ARG A 12 13.17 9.93 -5.09
N LEU A 13 13.24 8.93 -4.22
CA LEU A 13 14.17 8.95 -3.10
C LEU A 13 15.62 8.93 -3.55
N LEU A 14 15.97 8.11 -4.53
CA LEU A 14 17.30 8.08 -5.13
C LEU A 14 17.67 9.44 -5.72
N TYR A 15 16.75 10.07 -6.45
CA TYR A 15 16.96 11.41 -7.00
C TYR A 15 17.22 12.46 -5.91
N GLN A 16 16.44 12.41 -4.81
CA GLN A 16 16.66 13.29 -3.66
C GLN A 16 18.04 13.07 -3.02
N TYR A 17 18.48 11.81 -2.90
CA TYR A 17 19.80 11.49 -2.36
C TYR A 17 20.96 12.04 -3.21
N LEU A 18 20.79 12.10 -4.52
CA LEU A 18 21.76 12.66 -5.45
C LEU A 18 21.80 14.19 -5.41
N LEU A 19 20.64 14.84 -5.24
CA LEU A 19 20.56 16.30 -5.17
C LEU A 19 21.01 16.87 -3.82
N ALA A 20 20.78 16.13 -2.72
CA ALA A 20 21.08 16.55 -1.37
C ALA A 20 21.90 15.47 -0.64
N PRO A 21 23.18 15.31 -0.95
CA PRO A 21 24.03 14.33 -0.32
C PRO A 21 24.20 14.62 1.17
N LEU A 22 24.29 13.56 1.97
CA LEU A 22 24.52 13.68 3.41
C LEU A 22 25.92 14.19 3.68
N VAL A 23 26.06 15.04 4.69
CA VAL A 23 27.34 15.53 5.21
C VAL A 23 27.61 15.04 6.64
N ASP A 24 26.59 14.54 7.33
CA ASP A 24 26.70 13.97 8.66
C ASP A 24 27.25 12.54 8.57
N ILE A 25 28.36 12.29 9.28
CA ILE A 25 29.09 11.01 9.25
C ILE A 25 28.22 9.87 9.84
N GLU A 26 27.46 10.13 10.89
CA GLU A 26 26.63 9.12 11.53
C GLU A 26 25.51 8.68 10.55
N LEU A 27 24.84 9.63 9.93
CA LEU A 27 23.80 9.34 8.94
C LEU A 27 24.34 8.62 7.69
N ILE A 28 25.57 8.95 7.27
CA ILE A 28 26.24 8.26 6.16
C ILE A 28 26.53 6.81 6.56
N ASN A 29 27.09 6.58 7.75
CA ASN A 29 27.42 5.24 8.23
C ASN A 29 26.14 4.38 8.37
N ASN A 30 25.06 4.92 8.95
CA ASN A 30 23.78 4.23 9.06
C ASN A 30 23.27 3.76 7.69
N ARG A 31 23.39 4.59 6.65
CA ARG A 31 22.99 4.22 5.29
C ARG A 31 23.91 3.15 4.69
N LEU A 32 25.21 3.22 4.95
CA LEU A 32 26.18 2.21 4.50
C LEU A 32 25.93 0.86 5.18
N GLU A 33 25.59 0.84 6.47
CA GLU A 33 25.23 -0.38 7.21
C GLU A 33 24.00 -1.06 6.62
N ILE A 34 22.95 -0.31 6.30
CA ILE A 34 21.76 -0.85 5.60
C ILE A 34 22.15 -1.44 4.24
N THR A 35 22.98 -0.72 3.48
CA THR A 35 23.47 -1.19 2.17
C THR A 35 24.26 -2.48 2.32
N LYS A 36 25.17 -2.52 3.30
CA LYS A 36 25.99 -3.71 3.62
C LYS A 36 25.11 -4.90 3.99
N PHE A 37 24.08 -4.69 4.82
CA PHE A 37 23.14 -5.75 5.20
C PHE A 37 22.52 -6.42 3.98
N PHE A 38 22.00 -5.65 3.03
CA PHE A 38 21.42 -6.20 1.80
C PHE A 38 22.45 -6.82 0.87
N TYR A 39 23.69 -6.30 0.85
CA TYR A 39 24.79 -6.89 0.11
C TYR A 39 25.19 -8.26 0.68
N ASP A 40 25.21 -8.39 1.99
CA ASP A 40 25.53 -9.65 2.68
C ASP A 40 24.35 -10.66 2.59
N ASN A 41 23.12 -10.21 2.26
CA ASN A 41 21.89 -11.00 2.17
C ASN A 41 21.21 -10.86 0.81
N LEU A 42 21.91 -11.18 -0.30
CA LEU A 42 21.42 -10.96 -1.67
C LEU A 42 20.11 -11.69 -1.98
N SER A 43 19.91 -12.90 -1.49
CA SER A 43 18.65 -13.65 -1.71
C SER A 43 17.45 -12.94 -1.10
N LEU A 44 17.60 -12.37 0.10
CA LEU A 44 16.59 -11.53 0.73
C LEU A 44 16.37 -10.24 -0.08
N ALA A 45 17.44 -9.57 -0.47
CA ALA A 45 17.36 -8.35 -1.26
C ALA A 45 16.57 -8.56 -2.56
N GLU A 46 16.81 -9.66 -3.27
CA GLU A 46 16.06 -10.02 -4.47
C GLU A 46 14.57 -10.32 -4.19
N THR A 47 14.28 -11.03 -3.09
CA THR A 47 12.90 -11.34 -2.69
C THR A 47 12.13 -10.06 -2.37
N ILE A 48 12.73 -9.17 -1.57
CA ILE A 48 12.15 -7.87 -1.24
C ILE A 48 11.98 -7.01 -2.50
N ARG A 49 12.99 -6.97 -3.37
CA ARG A 49 12.93 -6.24 -4.64
C ARG A 49 11.75 -6.69 -5.52
N LYS A 50 11.53 -8.00 -5.64
CA LYS A 50 10.39 -8.57 -6.38
C LYS A 50 9.05 -8.20 -5.74
N SER A 51 8.98 -8.18 -4.41
CA SER A 51 7.79 -7.79 -3.67
C SER A 51 7.52 -6.29 -3.82
N LEU A 52 8.51 -5.44 -3.66
CA LEU A 52 8.42 -4.00 -3.86
C LEU A 52 7.96 -3.62 -5.27
N GLY A 53 8.39 -4.34 -6.31
CA GLY A 53 7.96 -4.11 -7.68
C GLY A 53 6.45 -4.27 -7.93
N LYS A 54 5.72 -4.86 -6.98
CA LYS A 54 4.26 -5.04 -7.03
C LYS A 54 3.51 -3.97 -6.23
N THR A 55 4.21 -3.10 -5.48
CA THR A 55 3.58 -2.06 -4.67
C THR A 55 3.10 -0.90 -5.54
N ALA A 56 2.03 -0.28 -5.10
CA ALA A 56 1.52 0.93 -5.73
C ALA A 56 2.34 2.18 -5.33
N ASP A 57 2.20 3.24 -6.11
CA ASP A 57 2.70 4.56 -5.75
C ASP A 57 1.80 5.21 -4.69
N LEU A 58 2.08 4.88 -3.40
CA LEU A 58 1.29 5.35 -2.26
C LEU A 58 1.23 6.87 -2.15
N GLU A 59 2.32 7.59 -2.46
CA GLU A 59 2.32 9.06 -2.42
C GLU A 59 1.27 9.63 -3.37
N ARG A 60 1.15 9.05 -4.56
CA ARG A 60 0.13 9.44 -5.53
C ARG A 60 -1.28 9.06 -5.07
N CYS A 61 -1.47 7.89 -4.48
CA CYS A 61 -2.77 7.48 -3.94
C CYS A 61 -3.21 8.44 -2.81
N ILE A 62 -2.34 8.71 -1.84
CA ILE A 62 -2.60 9.62 -0.73
C ILE A 62 -2.87 11.05 -1.24
N THR A 63 -2.10 11.54 -2.20
CA THR A 63 -2.32 12.86 -2.80
C THR A 63 -3.71 12.95 -3.43
N ARG A 64 -4.17 11.91 -4.15
CA ARG A 64 -5.52 11.89 -4.73
C ARG A 64 -6.62 11.84 -3.67
N ILE A 65 -6.40 11.11 -2.58
CA ILE A 65 -7.32 11.08 -1.43
C ILE A 65 -7.46 12.49 -0.83
N ASN A 66 -6.34 13.14 -0.54
CA ASN A 66 -6.33 14.49 0.03
C ASN A 66 -7.00 15.52 -0.88
N MET A 67 -6.90 15.36 -2.20
CA MET A 67 -7.57 16.20 -3.19
C MET A 67 -9.02 15.81 -3.47
N GLN A 68 -9.58 14.81 -2.76
CA GLN A 68 -10.92 14.27 -2.99
C GLN A 68 -11.14 13.77 -4.44
N ARG A 69 -10.07 13.25 -5.06
CA ARG A 69 -10.04 12.71 -6.43
C ARG A 69 -9.66 11.24 -6.46
N SER A 70 -9.71 10.59 -5.31
CA SER A 70 -9.43 9.14 -5.21
C SER A 70 -10.48 8.31 -5.93
N THR A 71 -10.05 7.18 -6.42
CA THR A 71 -10.92 6.15 -6.98
C THR A 71 -10.97 4.94 -6.03
N PRO A 72 -11.97 4.06 -6.12
CA PRO A 72 -11.97 2.82 -5.37
C PRO A 72 -10.68 1.99 -5.59
N LYS A 73 -10.12 2.03 -6.79
CA LYS A 73 -8.86 1.35 -7.12
C LYS A 73 -7.65 1.91 -6.38
N ASP A 74 -7.67 3.18 -5.98
CA ASP A 74 -6.61 3.73 -5.15
C ASP A 74 -6.63 3.12 -3.75
N LEU A 75 -7.81 2.89 -3.19
CA LEU A 75 -7.98 2.24 -1.90
C LEU A 75 -7.55 0.76 -1.95
N LEU A 76 -7.95 0.03 -3.00
CA LEU A 76 -7.47 -1.34 -3.23
C LEU A 76 -5.95 -1.40 -3.42
N SER A 77 -5.37 -0.44 -4.12
CA SER A 77 -3.92 -0.35 -4.30
C SER A 77 -3.18 -0.14 -2.97
N ILE A 78 -3.76 0.64 -2.06
CA ILE A 78 -3.23 0.81 -0.69
C ILE A 78 -3.34 -0.51 0.06
N LYS A 79 -4.51 -1.17 0.04
CA LYS A 79 -4.73 -2.49 0.66
C LYS A 79 -3.67 -3.51 0.24
N TYR A 80 -3.48 -3.70 -1.06
CA TYR A 80 -2.49 -4.65 -1.59
C TYR A 80 -1.05 -4.25 -1.24
N THR A 81 -0.76 -2.95 -1.17
CA THR A 81 0.58 -2.50 -0.77
C THR A 81 0.86 -2.79 0.70
N ILE A 82 -0.16 -2.70 1.58
CA ILE A 82 -0.03 -3.08 3.00
C ILE A 82 0.21 -4.60 3.10
N GLU A 83 -0.55 -5.42 2.39
CA GLU A 83 -0.35 -6.88 2.35
C GLU A 83 1.08 -7.25 1.92
N ILE A 84 1.61 -6.56 0.90
CA ILE A 84 3.00 -6.76 0.47
C ILE A 84 3.99 -6.33 1.56
N ALA A 85 3.73 -5.23 2.24
CA ALA A 85 4.58 -4.77 3.34
C ALA A 85 4.62 -5.78 4.49
N GLU A 86 3.48 -6.37 4.86
CA GLU A 86 3.41 -7.43 5.88
C GLU A 86 4.18 -8.68 5.45
N LYS A 87 4.11 -9.05 4.19
CA LYS A 87 4.89 -10.15 3.63
C LYS A 87 6.40 -9.88 3.71
N ILE A 88 6.83 -8.68 3.33
CA ILE A 88 8.24 -8.27 3.46
C ILE A 88 8.68 -8.34 4.91
N MET A 89 7.84 -7.92 5.86
CA MET A 89 8.14 -8.04 7.28
C MET A 89 8.29 -9.51 7.73
N ALA A 90 7.42 -10.40 7.24
CA ALA A 90 7.53 -11.83 7.52
C ALA A 90 8.86 -12.40 7.00
N ASP A 91 9.31 -11.98 5.81
CA ASP A 91 10.60 -12.38 5.24
C ASP A 91 11.77 -11.97 6.15
N PHE A 92 11.73 -10.78 6.79
CA PHE A 92 12.71 -10.36 7.79
C PHE A 92 12.63 -11.19 9.08
N ILE A 93 11.43 -11.57 9.52
CA ILE A 93 11.24 -12.35 10.76
C ILE A 93 11.78 -13.78 10.59
N VAL A 94 11.65 -14.38 9.41
CA VAL A 94 12.18 -15.73 9.10
C VAL A 94 13.70 -15.77 9.23
N LEU A 95 14.38 -14.65 9.04
CA LEU A 95 15.82 -14.52 9.30
C LEU A 95 16.19 -14.49 10.81
N LYS A 96 15.29 -14.95 11.71
CA LYS A 96 15.53 -15.06 13.15
C LYS A 96 16.82 -15.86 13.43
N GLY A 97 17.88 -15.16 13.75
CA GLY A 97 19.25 -15.65 13.95
C GLY A 97 20.30 -14.66 13.45
N VAL A 98 19.89 -13.75 12.57
CA VAL A 98 20.64 -12.56 12.22
C VAL A 98 20.20 -11.45 13.18
N ASN A 99 21.11 -10.90 13.96
CA ASN A 99 20.84 -9.65 14.68
C ASN A 99 20.49 -8.60 13.62
N LEU A 100 19.19 -8.29 13.50
CA LEU A 100 18.74 -7.21 12.64
C LEU A 100 19.41 -5.93 13.13
N ASP A 101 20.10 -5.25 12.23
CA ASP A 101 20.67 -3.95 12.51
C ASP A 101 19.53 -2.99 12.96
N LYS A 102 19.82 -2.18 13.98
CA LYS A 102 18.88 -1.21 14.54
C LYS A 102 18.30 -0.28 13.45
N ASN A 103 19.08 0.04 12.43
CA ASN A 103 18.65 0.87 11.31
C ASN A 103 17.58 0.19 10.48
N ILE A 104 17.68 -1.13 10.28
CA ILE A 104 16.66 -1.93 9.57
C ILE A 104 15.41 -2.07 10.42
N GLU A 105 15.54 -2.33 11.74
CA GLU A 105 14.40 -2.36 12.64
C GLU A 105 13.62 -1.04 12.63
N ASN A 106 14.30 0.10 12.59
CA ASN A 106 13.66 1.41 12.53
C ASN A 106 12.86 1.63 11.23
N ILE A 107 13.26 0.99 10.12
CA ILE A 107 12.51 1.05 8.84
C ILE A 107 11.27 0.14 8.89
N ILE A 108 11.40 -1.04 9.51
CA ILE A 108 10.35 -2.06 9.51
C ILE A 108 9.29 -1.77 10.57
N LYS A 109 9.68 -1.30 11.74
CA LYS A 109 8.79 -1.08 12.89
C LYS A 109 7.53 -0.25 12.59
N PRO A 110 7.57 0.85 11.81
CA PRO A 110 6.38 1.60 11.45
C PRO A 110 5.35 0.80 10.64
N LEU A 111 5.77 -0.25 9.93
CA LEU A 111 4.87 -1.07 9.12
C LEU A 111 3.95 -1.95 9.97
N LEU A 112 4.35 -2.26 11.22
CA LEU A 112 3.56 -3.08 12.14
C LEU A 112 2.18 -2.50 12.49
N GLY A 113 2.01 -1.18 12.35
CA GLY A 113 0.75 -0.49 12.67
C GLY A 113 -0.25 -0.41 11.51
N LEU A 114 0.03 -1.03 10.35
CA LEU A 114 -0.80 -0.89 9.15
C LEU A 114 -1.93 -1.93 9.06
N HIS A 115 -1.85 -3.02 9.81
CA HIS A 115 -2.84 -4.11 9.75
C HIS A 115 -4.29 -3.67 9.97
N PRO A 116 -4.63 -2.82 10.96
CA PRO A 116 -6.01 -2.36 11.13
C PRO A 116 -6.55 -1.60 9.92
N LEU A 117 -5.70 -0.88 9.18
CA LEU A 117 -6.12 -0.23 7.94
C LEU A 117 -6.37 -1.27 6.83
N TYR A 118 -5.53 -2.31 6.75
CA TYR A 118 -5.77 -3.43 5.84
C TYR A 118 -7.13 -4.07 6.10
N GLU A 119 -7.45 -4.41 7.36
CA GLU A 119 -8.73 -5.02 7.75
C GLU A 119 -9.92 -4.15 7.33
N ILE A 120 -9.88 -2.85 7.64
CA ILE A 120 -10.96 -1.92 7.26
C ILE A 120 -11.17 -1.90 5.73
N LEU A 121 -10.09 -1.84 4.95
CA LEU A 121 -10.17 -1.82 3.49
C LEU A 121 -10.63 -3.16 2.93
N ASP A 122 -10.15 -4.26 3.51
CA ASP A 122 -10.54 -5.61 3.10
C ASP A 122 -12.01 -5.88 3.39
N GLU A 123 -12.51 -5.54 4.55
CA GLU A 123 -13.90 -5.72 4.94
C GLU A 123 -14.86 -4.82 4.18
N SER A 124 -14.43 -3.59 3.85
CA SER A 124 -15.33 -2.57 3.30
C SER A 124 -15.39 -2.52 1.78
N ILE A 125 -14.25 -2.65 1.09
CA ILE A 125 -14.15 -2.37 -0.35
C ILE A 125 -14.27 -3.65 -1.17
N ARG A 126 -15.09 -3.61 -2.22
CA ARG A 126 -15.24 -4.72 -3.16
C ARG A 126 -14.03 -4.78 -4.09
N GLU A 127 -13.54 -6.00 -4.35
CA GLU A 127 -12.42 -6.25 -5.30
C GLU A 127 -12.77 -5.85 -6.74
N ASP A 128 -14.03 -6.07 -7.12
CA ASP A 128 -14.59 -5.74 -8.44
C ASP A 128 -15.14 -4.31 -8.51
N SER A 129 -14.67 -3.43 -7.62
CA SER A 129 -15.12 -2.02 -7.59
C SER A 129 -14.91 -1.32 -8.92
N PRO A 130 -15.85 -0.46 -9.34
CA PRO A 130 -15.76 0.31 -10.57
C PRO A 130 -14.63 1.36 -10.51
N ASN A 131 -14.34 1.99 -11.63
CA ASN A 131 -13.30 3.02 -11.70
C ASN A 131 -13.73 4.35 -11.06
N SER A 132 -15.02 4.61 -10.99
CA SER A 132 -15.58 5.87 -10.48
C SER A 132 -16.49 5.65 -9.28
N ILE A 133 -16.39 6.55 -8.31
CA ILE A 133 -17.30 6.57 -7.14
C ILE A 133 -18.75 6.78 -7.58
N SER A 134 -19.00 7.53 -8.65
CA SER A 134 -20.34 7.81 -9.16
C SER A 134 -21.09 6.57 -9.70
N GLU A 135 -20.35 5.51 -10.05
CA GLU A 135 -20.95 4.25 -10.51
C GLU A 135 -21.61 3.45 -9.38
N GLY A 136 -21.29 3.76 -8.12
CA GLY A 136 -21.77 3.03 -6.94
C GLY A 136 -21.17 1.63 -6.82
N LYS A 137 -21.77 0.78 -5.96
CA LYS A 137 -21.38 -0.62 -5.75
C LYS A 137 -19.92 -0.82 -5.33
N ILE A 138 -19.40 0.10 -4.50
CA ILE A 138 -17.99 0.11 -4.05
C ILE A 138 -17.85 -0.66 -2.75
N ILE A 139 -18.82 -0.51 -1.85
CA ILE A 139 -18.80 -1.11 -0.52
C ILE A 139 -19.41 -2.51 -0.58
N LYS A 140 -18.82 -3.46 0.12
CA LYS A 140 -19.33 -4.82 0.29
C LYS A 140 -20.69 -4.76 0.99
N LEU A 141 -21.67 -5.55 0.53
CA LEU A 141 -23.05 -5.53 1.06
C LEU A 141 -23.13 -6.01 2.51
N ASP A 142 -22.24 -6.89 2.89
CA ASP A 142 -22.13 -7.47 4.23
C ASP A 142 -21.31 -6.60 5.21
N TYR A 143 -20.66 -5.54 4.72
CA TYR A 143 -19.88 -4.62 5.56
C TYR A 143 -20.73 -3.96 6.66
N HIS A 144 -21.96 -3.56 6.32
CA HIS A 144 -22.87 -2.96 7.29
C HIS A 144 -24.33 -3.14 6.86
N PRO A 145 -25.28 -3.52 7.76
CA PRO A 145 -26.68 -3.75 7.41
C PRO A 145 -27.35 -2.59 6.67
N ARG A 146 -26.94 -1.36 6.98
CA ARG A 146 -27.47 -0.17 6.31
C ARG A 146 -27.09 -0.10 4.82
N VAL A 147 -25.92 -0.62 4.45
CA VAL A 147 -25.48 -0.68 3.04
C VAL A 147 -26.38 -1.62 2.26
N ALA A 148 -26.65 -2.81 2.79
CA ALA A 148 -27.57 -3.76 2.17
C ALA A 148 -28.98 -3.19 1.99
N GLN A 149 -29.50 -2.52 3.03
CA GLN A 149 -30.82 -1.86 2.97
C GLN A 149 -30.88 -0.76 1.90
N LEU A 150 -29.86 0.09 1.83
CA LEU A 150 -29.81 1.16 0.82
C LEU A 150 -29.68 0.61 -0.60
N HIS A 151 -28.92 -0.45 -0.78
CA HIS A 151 -28.80 -1.13 -2.07
C HIS A 151 -30.13 -1.74 -2.51
N ASP A 152 -30.83 -2.44 -1.60
CA ASP A 152 -32.15 -3.00 -1.85
C ASP A 152 -33.17 -1.90 -2.23
N LEU A 153 -33.17 -0.78 -1.52
CA LEU A 153 -34.03 0.37 -1.85
C LEU A 153 -33.73 0.98 -3.23
N LEU A 154 -32.44 1.02 -3.64
CA LEU A 154 -32.06 1.52 -4.96
C LEU A 154 -32.52 0.59 -6.09
N GLU A 155 -32.36 -0.72 -5.92
CA GLU A 155 -32.75 -1.70 -6.94
C GLU A 155 -34.27 -1.87 -7.01
N ASN A 156 -34.94 -2.07 -5.88
CA ASN A 156 -36.42 -2.23 -5.84
C ASN A 156 -37.18 -0.91 -6.06
N GLY A 157 -36.58 0.23 -5.69
CA GLY A 157 -37.16 1.54 -5.96
C GLY A 157 -37.24 1.84 -7.45
N ARG A 158 -36.24 1.46 -8.23
CA ARG A 158 -36.28 1.60 -9.71
C ARG A 158 -37.38 0.73 -10.33
N SER A 159 -37.47 -0.55 -9.93
CA SER A 159 -38.49 -1.46 -10.45
C SER A 159 -39.92 -1.02 -10.09
N LYS A 160 -40.13 -0.47 -8.88
CA LYS A 160 -41.42 0.10 -8.47
C LYS A 160 -41.81 1.35 -9.26
N ILE A 161 -40.84 2.21 -9.57
CA ILE A 161 -41.10 3.41 -10.41
C ILE A 161 -41.44 3.01 -11.83
N GLU A 162 -40.80 1.99 -12.40
CA GLU A 162 -41.11 1.46 -13.72
C GLU A 162 -42.52 0.86 -13.76
N GLN A 163 -42.95 0.09 -12.74
CA GLN A 163 -44.30 -0.50 -12.62
C GLN A 163 -45.43 0.53 -12.42
N ILE A 164 -45.12 1.73 -11.91
CA ILE A 164 -46.11 2.81 -11.74
C ILE A 164 -46.27 3.62 -13.05
N ARG A 165 -45.28 3.55 -13.94
CA ARG A 165 -45.25 4.31 -15.21
C ARG A 165 -45.97 3.58 -16.35
N ASP A 166 -46.18 2.28 -16.24
CA ASP A 166 -46.96 1.44 -17.14
C ASP A 166 -48.44 1.39 -16.69
#